data_4ef976dcf3b9c8c728a19e4c6f08cd57
#
_entry.id   4ef976dcf3b9c8c728a19e4c6f08cd57
#
_cell.length_a   1.000
_cell.length_b   1.000
_cell.length_c   1.000
_cell.angle_alpha   90.00
_cell.angle_beta   90.00
_cell.angle_gamma   90.00
#
_symmetry.space_group_name_H-M   'P 1'
#
loop_
_entity.id
_entity.type
_entity.pdbx_description
1 polymer ?
#
loop_
_entity_poly.entity_id
_entity_poly.type
_entity_poly.pdbx_seq_one_letter_code
_entity_poly.pdbx_strand_id
1 'polypeptide(L)'
;MECWSAETTTPLLHHSIAPAQRKCRRAFALYEVLLGLAISAIGILALGRAAQDCLNASTLSATEDRVRQILSNRMAEIQAQPGFPEASQETKVNTGYGIVKLTQKSIPADLKDENNRVLSGINLVTLTAQWNAGAVPQSRAIEFYVYRSG
;
A
#
# COMPACT_ATOMS: atom_id res chain seq x y z
N MET A 1 -15.09 59.47 -76.00
CA MET A 1 -15.18 58.13 -76.56
C MET A 1 -15.70 57.26 -75.38
N GLU A 2 -17.00 57.17 -75.33
CA GLU A 2 -17.85 56.05 -75.72
C GLU A 2 -17.61 54.88 -74.74
N CYS A 3 -18.59 54.57 -73.94
CA CYS A 3 -19.83 53.79 -74.04
C CYS A 3 -19.51 52.45 -73.38
N TRP A 4 -20.28 51.84 -72.60
CA TRP A 4 -21.67 51.43 -72.68
C TRP A 4 -22.16 50.80 -71.37
N SER A 5 -23.41 51.02 -71.03
CA SER A 5 -24.25 50.39 -70.06
C SER A 5 -24.38 48.87 -70.26
N ALA A 6 -24.52 48.12 -69.19
CA ALA A 6 -25.40 46.96 -69.15
C ALA A 6 -25.91 46.75 -67.72
N GLU A 7 -27.12 47.20 -67.45
CA GLU A 7 -27.96 46.69 -66.38
C GLU A 7 -28.23 45.20 -66.59
N THR A 8 -27.91 44.41 -65.63
CA THR A 8 -28.52 43.06 -65.53
C THR A 8 -29.10 42.89 -64.14
N THR A 9 -30.37 43.10 -64.14
CA THR A 9 -31.34 42.75 -63.09
C THR A 9 -31.24 41.28 -62.77
N THR A 10 -30.71 40.92 -61.62
CA THR A 10 -30.82 39.56 -61.09
C THR A 10 -31.99 39.50 -60.11
N PRO A 11 -32.91 38.54 -60.24
CA PRO A 11 -34.06 38.42 -59.36
C PRO A 11 -33.64 37.95 -57.98
N LEU A 12 -34.15 38.63 -56.94
CA LEU A 12 -34.12 38.26 -55.55
C LEU A 12 -34.78 36.88 -55.37
N LEU A 13 -33.95 35.83 -55.32
CA LEU A 13 -34.38 34.55 -54.78
C LEU A 13 -34.45 34.65 -53.24
N HIS A 14 -35.65 34.93 -52.75
CA HIS A 14 -36.03 34.75 -51.35
C HIS A 14 -35.81 33.30 -50.97
N HIS A 15 -34.68 32.99 -50.45
CA HIS A 15 -34.46 31.73 -49.79
C HIS A 15 -35.04 31.82 -48.37
N SER A 16 -36.26 31.31 -48.21
CA SER A 16 -36.88 31.01 -46.92
C SER A 16 -35.96 30.01 -46.19
N ILE A 17 -35.09 30.50 -45.35
CA ILE A 17 -34.32 29.65 -44.42
C ILE A 17 -35.30 29.26 -43.31
N ALA A 18 -35.81 28.03 -43.44
CA ALA A 18 -36.69 27.43 -42.42
C ALA A 18 -35.96 27.33 -41.08
N PRO A 19 -36.63 27.72 -39.95
CA PRO A 19 -36.01 27.67 -38.61
C PRO A 19 -36.11 26.26 -38.00
N ALA A 20 -35.65 25.23 -38.67
CA ALA A 20 -35.77 23.83 -38.22
C ALA A 20 -34.51 23.24 -37.52
N GLN A 21 -33.41 23.98 -37.36
CA GLN A 21 -32.17 23.40 -36.80
C GLN A 21 -31.85 23.75 -35.34
N ARG A 22 -32.69 24.48 -34.63
CA ARG A 22 -32.38 24.84 -33.24
C ARG A 22 -32.66 23.75 -32.19
N LYS A 23 -33.46 22.73 -32.49
CA LYS A 23 -33.83 21.67 -31.53
C LYS A 23 -32.72 20.62 -31.38
N CYS A 24 -31.98 20.29 -32.43
CA CYS A 24 -30.91 19.29 -32.36
C CYS A 24 -29.65 19.75 -31.56
N ARG A 25 -29.34 21.05 -31.61
CA ARG A 25 -28.16 21.57 -30.87
C ARG A 25 -28.30 21.53 -29.35
N ARG A 26 -29.53 21.69 -28.82
CA ARG A 26 -29.79 21.63 -27.37
C ARG A 26 -29.75 20.22 -26.80
N ALA A 27 -30.18 19.23 -27.58
CA ALA A 27 -30.11 17.85 -27.18
C ALA A 27 -28.65 17.32 -27.15
N PHE A 28 -27.83 17.76 -28.10
CA PHE A 28 -26.41 17.41 -28.15
C PHE A 28 -25.63 18.01 -26.97
N ALA A 29 -25.89 19.27 -26.62
CA ALA A 29 -25.24 19.91 -25.46
C ALA A 29 -25.60 19.24 -24.13
N LEU A 30 -26.84 18.79 -23.94
CA LEU A 30 -27.24 18.04 -22.75
C LEU A 30 -26.55 16.70 -22.63
N TYR A 31 -26.38 15.98 -23.73
CA TYR A 31 -25.67 14.72 -23.76
C TYR A 31 -24.17 14.88 -23.42
N GLU A 32 -23.54 15.92 -23.91
CA GLU A 32 -22.14 16.26 -23.63
C GLU A 32 -21.92 16.56 -22.14
N VAL A 33 -22.83 17.34 -21.52
CA VAL A 33 -22.76 17.61 -20.08
C VAL A 33 -22.97 16.35 -19.25
N LEU A 34 -23.92 15.48 -19.63
CA LEU A 34 -24.15 14.21 -18.94
C LEU A 34 -22.94 13.28 -19.05
N LEU A 35 -22.34 13.19 -20.23
CA LEU A 35 -21.12 12.40 -20.44
C LEU A 35 -19.96 12.94 -19.62
N GLY A 36 -19.75 14.26 -19.60
CA GLY A 36 -18.74 14.92 -18.79
C GLY A 36 -18.93 14.67 -17.29
N LEU A 37 -20.16 14.75 -16.79
CA LEU A 37 -20.51 14.41 -15.41
C LEU A 37 -20.24 12.94 -15.07
N ALA A 38 -20.59 12.02 -15.97
CA ALA A 38 -20.35 10.59 -15.77
C ALA A 38 -18.85 10.27 -15.67
N ILE A 39 -18.04 10.82 -16.57
CA ILE A 39 -16.58 10.64 -16.55
C ILE A 39 -15.98 11.26 -15.28
N SER A 40 -16.43 12.45 -14.90
CA SER A 40 -15.98 13.12 -13.68
C SER A 40 -16.32 12.30 -12.42
N ALA A 41 -17.54 11.75 -12.34
CA ALA A 41 -17.96 10.92 -11.22
C ALA A 41 -17.09 9.65 -11.08
N ILE A 42 -16.79 8.98 -12.19
CA ILE A 42 -15.89 7.81 -12.20
C ILE A 42 -14.48 8.21 -11.75
N GLY A 43 -13.98 9.36 -12.21
CA GLY A 43 -12.67 9.89 -11.82
C GLY A 43 -12.57 10.15 -10.32
N ILE A 44 -13.60 10.76 -9.72
CA ILE A 44 -13.64 11.03 -8.27
C ILE A 44 -13.67 9.72 -7.47
N LEU A 45 -14.45 8.73 -7.88
CA LEU A 45 -14.52 7.44 -7.21
C LEU A 45 -13.18 6.68 -7.31
N ALA A 46 -12.52 6.72 -8.45
CA ALA A 46 -11.21 6.10 -8.65
C ALA A 46 -10.16 6.76 -7.75
N LEU A 47 -10.16 8.09 -7.66
CA LEU A 47 -9.25 8.84 -6.80
C LEU A 47 -9.46 8.53 -5.31
N GLY A 48 -10.71 8.43 -4.88
CA GLY A 48 -11.07 8.06 -3.51
C GLY A 48 -10.55 6.68 -3.12
N ARG A 49 -10.69 5.70 -4.00
CA ARG A 49 -10.13 4.34 -3.78
C ARG A 49 -8.61 4.35 -3.71
N ALA A 50 -7.95 5.03 -4.63
CA ALA A 50 -6.50 5.14 -4.64
C ALA A 50 -5.95 5.79 -3.36
N ALA A 51 -6.61 6.84 -2.86
CA ALA A 51 -6.24 7.47 -1.60
C ALA A 51 -6.40 6.51 -0.42
N GLN A 52 -7.48 5.74 -0.37
CA GLN A 52 -7.73 4.76 0.69
C GLN A 52 -6.71 3.62 0.69
N ASP A 53 -6.34 3.12 -0.49
CA ASP A 53 -5.31 2.09 -0.63
C ASP A 53 -3.93 2.61 -0.18
N CYS A 54 -3.61 3.85 -0.48
CA CYS A 54 -2.38 4.50 -0.03
C CYS A 54 -2.32 4.64 1.50
N LEU A 55 -3.41 5.04 2.15
CA LEU A 55 -3.51 5.12 3.61
C LEU A 55 -3.37 3.74 4.26
N ASN A 56 -4.03 2.72 3.71
CA ASN A 56 -3.92 1.35 4.21
C ASN A 56 -2.49 0.81 4.09
N ALA A 57 -1.82 1.06 2.95
CA ALA A 57 -0.42 0.67 2.76
C ALA A 57 0.52 1.39 3.74
N SER A 58 0.29 2.66 4.00
CA SER A 58 1.06 3.45 4.96
C SER A 58 0.93 2.93 6.39
N THR A 59 -0.28 2.62 6.84
CA THR A 59 -0.51 2.06 8.18
C THR A 59 0.08 0.67 8.34
N LEU A 60 0.03 -0.16 7.29
CA LEU A 60 0.66 -1.48 7.29
C LEU A 60 2.18 -1.36 7.43
N SER A 61 2.81 -0.49 6.64
CA SER A 61 4.25 -0.23 6.71
C SER A 61 4.69 0.26 8.09
N ALA A 62 3.96 1.21 8.69
CA ALA A 62 4.25 1.72 10.02
C ALA A 62 4.15 0.61 11.10
N THR A 63 3.19 -0.29 10.96
CA THR A 63 3.03 -1.43 11.87
C THR A 63 4.20 -2.42 11.73
N GLU A 64 4.61 -2.74 10.50
CA GLU A 64 5.75 -3.61 10.25
C GLU A 64 7.06 -3.04 10.81
N ASP A 65 7.29 -1.75 10.63
CA ASP A 65 8.50 -1.08 11.14
C ASP A 65 8.53 -1.12 12.68
N ARG A 66 7.37 -0.95 13.31
CA ARG A 66 7.25 -1.09 14.76
C ARG A 66 7.56 -2.51 15.24
N VAL A 67 7.04 -3.52 14.53
CA VAL A 67 7.34 -4.92 14.83
C VAL A 67 8.84 -5.23 14.66
N ARG A 68 9.47 -4.72 13.61
CA ARG A 68 10.93 -4.86 13.43
C ARG A 68 11.71 -4.25 14.58
N GLN A 69 11.29 -3.06 15.04
CA GLN A 69 11.93 -2.41 16.18
C GLN A 69 11.78 -3.23 17.47
N ILE A 70 10.60 -3.81 17.73
CA ILE A 70 10.37 -4.68 18.88
C ILE A 70 11.26 -5.92 18.83
N LEU A 71 11.33 -6.58 17.66
CA LEU A 71 12.19 -7.75 17.47
C LEU A 71 13.67 -7.39 17.68
N SER A 72 14.13 -6.28 17.12
CA SER A 72 15.52 -5.81 17.29
C SER A 72 15.85 -5.48 18.73
N ASN A 73 14.95 -4.79 19.44
CA ASN A 73 15.14 -4.48 20.85
C ASN A 73 15.21 -5.75 21.70
N ARG A 74 14.29 -6.70 21.44
CA ARG A 74 14.29 -7.97 22.17
C ARG A 74 15.53 -8.79 21.89
N MET A 75 16.00 -8.82 20.65
CA MET A 75 17.29 -9.45 20.29
C MET A 75 18.45 -8.83 21.09
N ALA A 76 18.51 -7.49 21.15
CA ALA A 76 19.55 -6.79 21.90
C ALA A 76 19.48 -7.10 23.42
N GLU A 77 18.27 -7.15 23.99
CA GLU A 77 18.07 -7.56 25.39
C GLU A 77 18.61 -8.97 25.66
N ILE A 78 18.26 -9.94 24.82
CA ILE A 78 18.72 -11.32 24.95
C ILE A 78 20.25 -11.40 24.82
N GLN A 79 20.83 -10.64 23.91
CA GLN A 79 22.29 -10.59 23.75
C GLN A 79 23.00 -9.93 24.96
N ALA A 80 22.36 -8.97 25.60
CA ALA A 80 22.91 -8.26 26.76
C ALA A 80 22.72 -9.02 28.08
N GLN A 81 21.71 -9.89 28.19
CA GLN A 81 21.45 -10.63 29.43
C GLN A 81 22.56 -11.65 29.71
N PRO A 82 23.05 -11.73 30.94
CA PRO A 82 23.98 -12.78 31.34
C PRO A 82 23.24 -14.14 31.44
N GLY A 83 23.89 -15.22 31.02
CA GLY A 83 23.33 -16.57 31.07
C GLY A 83 22.64 -17.00 29.76
N PHE A 84 22.15 -18.25 29.76
CA PHE A 84 21.47 -18.81 28.60
C PHE A 84 20.05 -18.26 28.49
N PRO A 85 19.57 -17.96 27.26
CA PRO A 85 18.21 -17.54 27.06
C PRO A 85 17.22 -18.64 27.43
N GLU A 86 16.06 -18.25 27.96
CA GLU A 86 15.00 -19.19 28.30
C GLU A 86 14.58 -20.03 27.10
N ALA A 87 14.30 -21.31 27.33
CA ALA A 87 13.97 -22.26 26.27
C ALA A 87 12.70 -21.86 25.49
N SER A 88 11.71 -21.30 26.20
CA SER A 88 10.49 -20.75 25.58
C SER A 88 9.90 -19.65 26.45
N GLN A 89 9.65 -18.48 25.84
CA GLN A 89 8.99 -17.35 26.49
C GLN A 89 7.98 -16.72 25.55
N GLU A 90 6.83 -16.36 26.09
CA GLU A 90 5.79 -15.68 25.35
C GLU A 90 5.48 -14.34 26.02
N THR A 91 5.50 -13.25 25.24
CA THR A 91 5.23 -11.89 25.72
C THR A 91 4.25 -11.21 24.80
N LYS A 92 3.30 -10.44 25.34
CA LYS A 92 2.37 -9.61 24.57
C LYS A 92 2.78 -8.15 24.73
N VAL A 93 2.99 -7.48 23.60
CA VAL A 93 3.38 -6.07 23.54
C VAL A 93 2.26 -5.27 22.86
N ASN A 94 1.78 -4.23 23.52
CA ASN A 94 0.83 -3.30 22.94
C ASN A 94 1.59 -2.20 22.20
N THR A 95 1.34 -2.08 20.89
CA THR A 95 2.06 -1.14 20.02
C THR A 95 1.32 0.16 19.74
N GLY A 96 0.07 0.31 20.23
CA GLY A 96 -0.84 1.40 19.84
C GLY A 96 -1.59 1.12 18.52
N TYR A 97 -1.07 0.26 17.67
CA TYR A 97 -1.75 -0.25 16.45
C TYR A 97 -2.36 -1.63 16.62
N GLY A 98 -2.16 -2.24 17.78
CA GLY A 98 -2.64 -3.57 18.11
C GLY A 98 -1.71 -4.32 19.06
N ILE A 99 -2.10 -5.54 19.41
CA ILE A 99 -1.31 -6.41 20.26
C ILE A 99 -0.41 -7.28 19.38
N VAL A 100 0.88 -7.22 19.65
CA VAL A 100 1.89 -8.10 19.05
C VAL A 100 2.22 -9.20 20.05
N LYS A 101 2.02 -10.44 19.63
CA LYS A 101 2.43 -11.63 20.37
C LYS A 101 3.85 -11.99 19.98
N LEU A 102 4.77 -11.92 20.92
CA LEU A 102 6.16 -12.25 20.74
C LEU A 102 6.45 -13.62 21.38
N THR A 103 6.92 -14.55 20.58
CA THR A 103 7.32 -15.90 21.04
C THR A 103 8.81 -16.08 20.84
N GLN A 104 9.52 -16.35 21.91
CA GLN A 104 10.93 -16.70 21.91
C GLN A 104 11.07 -18.21 22.04
N LYS A 105 11.93 -18.82 21.23
CA LYS A 105 12.38 -20.21 21.37
C LYS A 105 13.90 -20.25 21.34
N SER A 106 14.50 -21.00 22.26
CA SER A 106 15.95 -21.20 22.32
C SER A 106 16.25 -22.69 22.33
N ILE A 107 17.07 -23.12 21.39
CA ILE A 107 17.56 -24.51 21.30
C ILE A 107 19.08 -24.52 21.24
N PRO A 108 19.74 -25.52 21.83
CA PRO A 108 21.19 -25.69 21.63
C PRO A 108 21.50 -25.83 20.14
N ALA A 109 22.49 -25.11 19.66
CA ALA A 109 22.92 -25.21 18.27
C ALA A 109 23.96 -26.35 18.18
N ASP A 110 23.62 -27.42 17.43
CA ASP A 110 24.55 -28.56 17.18
C ASP A 110 25.57 -28.16 16.09
N LEU A 111 26.33 -27.10 16.35
CA LEU A 111 27.40 -26.66 15.45
C LEU A 111 28.64 -27.48 15.71
N LYS A 112 29.33 -27.89 14.62
CA LYS A 112 30.55 -28.65 14.68
C LYS A 112 31.72 -27.85 14.11
N ASP A 113 32.86 -27.96 14.73
CA ASP A 113 34.13 -27.43 14.25
C ASP A 113 34.68 -28.29 13.06
N GLU A 114 35.67 -27.79 12.36
CA GLU A 114 36.40 -28.49 11.28
C GLU A 114 36.90 -29.89 11.69
N ASN A 115 37.13 -30.09 12.97
CA ASN A 115 37.52 -31.38 13.56
C ASN A 115 36.34 -32.24 14.02
N ASN A 116 35.10 -31.93 13.57
CA ASN A 116 33.87 -32.62 13.93
C ASN A 116 33.54 -32.60 15.44
N ARG A 117 34.11 -31.65 16.21
CA ARG A 117 33.82 -31.44 17.64
C ARG A 117 32.58 -30.54 17.77
N VAL A 118 31.64 -30.93 18.63
CA VAL A 118 30.47 -30.13 18.94
C VAL A 118 30.90 -28.89 19.71
N LEU A 119 30.52 -27.71 19.21
CA LEU A 119 30.73 -26.43 19.86
C LEU A 119 29.67 -26.24 20.94
N SER A 120 30.07 -26.35 22.21
CA SER A 120 29.18 -26.13 23.36
C SER A 120 29.01 -24.63 23.67
N GLY A 121 27.88 -24.27 24.28
CA GLY A 121 27.61 -22.89 24.70
C GLY A 121 26.99 -22.01 23.63
N ILE A 122 26.63 -22.56 22.47
CA ILE A 122 25.93 -21.81 21.41
C ILE A 122 24.45 -22.24 21.38
N ASN A 123 23.56 -21.27 21.48
CA ASN A 123 22.13 -21.51 21.33
C ASN A 123 21.61 -20.75 20.09
N LEU A 124 20.75 -21.41 19.31
CA LEU A 124 19.95 -20.77 18.28
C LEU A 124 18.68 -20.25 18.93
N VAL A 125 18.47 -18.94 18.81
CA VAL A 125 17.29 -18.26 19.30
C VAL A 125 16.43 -17.83 18.13
N THR A 126 15.18 -18.27 18.12
CA THR A 126 14.16 -17.85 17.15
C THR A 126 13.16 -16.95 17.87
N LEU A 127 13.03 -15.71 17.41
CA LEU A 127 12.01 -14.75 17.86
C LEU A 127 10.95 -14.64 16.80
N THR A 128 9.70 -14.96 17.14
CA THR A 128 8.55 -14.84 16.24
C THR A 128 7.58 -13.80 16.78
N ALA A 129 7.30 -12.78 15.99
CA ALA A 129 6.25 -11.81 16.25
C ALA A 129 5.02 -12.14 15.42
N GLN A 130 3.85 -12.15 16.03
CA GLN A 130 2.55 -12.35 15.39
C GLN A 130 1.64 -11.17 15.72
N TRP A 131 0.97 -10.60 14.71
CA TRP A 131 0.01 -9.51 14.87
C TRP A 131 -1.08 -9.58 13.81
N ASN A 132 -2.13 -8.82 14.00
CA ASN A 132 -3.19 -8.70 13.00
C ASN A 132 -3.09 -7.35 12.28
N ALA A 133 -3.01 -7.40 10.96
CA ALA A 133 -3.15 -6.22 10.10
C ALA A 133 -4.60 -6.17 9.61
N GLY A 134 -5.47 -5.45 10.33
CA GLY A 134 -6.92 -5.55 10.14
C GLY A 134 -7.43 -6.94 10.49
N ALA A 135 -8.00 -7.65 9.50
CA ALA A 135 -8.50 -9.02 9.65
C ALA A 135 -7.47 -10.11 9.25
N VAL A 136 -6.31 -9.72 8.73
CA VAL A 136 -5.31 -10.65 8.19
C VAL A 136 -4.21 -10.88 9.24
N PRO A 137 -3.97 -12.12 9.69
CA PRO A 137 -2.86 -12.43 10.58
C PRO A 137 -1.53 -12.32 9.83
N GLN A 138 -0.58 -11.64 10.44
CA GLN A 138 0.78 -11.48 9.95
C GLN A 138 1.76 -12.09 10.94
N SER A 139 2.89 -12.58 10.45
CA SER A 139 3.96 -13.08 11.29
C SER A 139 5.32 -12.74 10.70
N ARG A 140 6.29 -12.50 11.58
CA ARG A 140 7.68 -12.30 11.23
C ARG A 140 8.58 -12.99 12.24
N ALA A 141 9.61 -13.69 11.74
CA ALA A 141 10.58 -14.34 12.59
C ALA A 141 12.00 -13.83 12.28
N ILE A 142 12.83 -13.78 13.30
CA ILE A 142 14.28 -13.59 13.18
C ILE A 142 14.98 -14.69 13.94
N GLU A 143 16.12 -15.12 13.44
CA GLU A 143 16.96 -16.15 14.05
C GLU A 143 18.37 -15.60 14.24
N PHE A 144 18.96 -15.91 15.39
CA PHE A 144 20.31 -15.49 15.72
C PHE A 144 20.95 -16.45 16.72
N TYR A 145 22.26 -16.47 16.72
CA TYR A 145 23.03 -17.28 17.64
C TYR A 145 23.47 -16.48 18.87
N VAL A 146 23.36 -17.10 20.03
CA VAL A 146 23.85 -16.53 21.28
C VAL A 146 24.91 -17.48 21.81
N TYR A 147 26.13 -16.95 21.98
CA TYR A 147 27.22 -17.67 22.62
C TYR A 147 27.35 -17.30 24.09
N ARG A 148 27.50 -18.27 24.97
CA ARG A 148 27.80 -18.07 26.38
C ARG A 148 28.90 -19.06 26.77
N SER A 149 30.04 -18.53 27.25
CA SER A 149 31.05 -19.34 27.93
C SER A 149 30.46 -19.77 29.28
N GLY A 150 30.31 -21.09 29.48
CA GLY A 150 29.99 -21.68 30.78
C GLY A 150 31.11 -21.49 31.79
#